data_57567f5f9aeaa00ff3f8d9cf565b5679
#
_entry.id   57567f5f9aeaa00ff3f8d9cf565b5679
#
_cell.length_a   1.000
_cell.length_b   1.000
_cell.length_c   1.000
_cell.angle_alpha   90.00
_cell.angle_beta   90.00
_cell.angle_gamma   90.00
#
_symmetry.space_group_name_H-M   'P 1'
#
loop_
_entity.id
_entity.type
_entity.pdbx_description
1 polymer ?
#
loop_
_entity_poly.entity_id
_entity_poly.type
_entity_poly.pdbx_seq_one_letter_code
_entity_poly.pdbx_strand_id
1 'polypeptide(L)'
;PDTKPRLLKRFEPWYVLAMDRHMILDFIYRRSHVKRPSDRGPQDIAFHQPKADAARVATASWEVPVPQLTGFAAEVDAAIGSNAWAIAGSRTKSGSAMLFVNPHQPWYGMGQFHEVHVRSDEGLNFSGACFFGNPFPTIGHNEHLGWTYTVNSPDVADAWRVTFDDPARPLHYRFDGAYREATQWTETLTVHQAGELVERPMTFRKTHHGPIVSKENDTTFIAVQVAGLFDLNRVDQGWDMVRATNFAEWRAAMSH
;
A
#
# COMPACT_ATOMS: atom_id res chain seq x y z
N PRO A 1 -13.36 -23.06 6.73
CA PRO A 1 -12.24 -23.71 7.37
C PRO A 1 -11.56 -22.71 8.29
N ASP A 2 -11.52 -23.04 9.59
CA ASP A 2 -10.89 -22.20 10.59
C ASP A 2 -9.37 -22.27 10.47
N THR A 3 -8.82 -21.52 9.54
CA THR A 3 -7.37 -21.35 9.44
C THR A 3 -6.91 -20.44 10.56
N LYS A 4 -6.32 -21.01 11.59
CA LYS A 4 -5.67 -20.22 12.64
C LYS A 4 -4.33 -19.69 12.09
N PRO A 5 -4.11 -18.36 12.06
CA PRO A 5 -2.83 -17.82 11.61
C PRO A 5 -1.70 -18.31 12.53
N ARG A 6 -0.61 -18.79 11.95
CA ARG A 6 0.50 -19.35 12.72
C ARG A 6 1.34 -18.30 13.44
N LEU A 7 1.46 -17.13 12.86
CA LEU A 7 2.30 -16.04 13.35
C LEU A 7 1.51 -14.97 14.12
N LEU A 8 0.25 -14.71 13.73
CA LEU A 8 -0.59 -13.73 14.40
C LEU A 8 -1.34 -14.41 15.55
N LYS A 9 -0.95 -14.14 16.77
CA LYS A 9 -1.62 -14.64 17.99
C LYS A 9 -2.68 -13.68 18.52
N ARG A 10 -2.59 -12.41 18.12
CA ARG A 10 -3.51 -11.34 18.50
C ARG A 10 -3.64 -10.37 17.32
N PHE A 11 -4.85 -9.86 17.11
CA PHE A 11 -5.11 -8.79 16.14
C PHE A 11 -5.12 -7.45 16.88
N GLU A 12 -4.27 -6.54 16.44
CA GLU A 12 -4.22 -5.17 16.94
C GLU A 12 -5.00 -4.24 15.98
N PRO A 13 -5.72 -3.23 16.51
CA PRO A 13 -6.50 -2.31 15.66
C PRO A 13 -5.67 -1.64 14.57
N TRP A 14 -4.40 -1.34 14.82
CA TRP A 14 -3.51 -0.71 13.84
C TRP A 14 -3.12 -1.64 12.66
N TYR A 15 -3.36 -2.95 12.74
CA TYR A 15 -3.11 -3.85 11.60
C TYR A 15 -3.98 -3.50 10.40
N VAL A 16 -5.19 -3.00 10.63
CA VAL A 16 -6.09 -2.53 9.58
C VAL A 16 -5.47 -1.34 8.84
N LEU A 17 -4.91 -0.38 9.60
CA LEU A 17 -4.22 0.78 9.03
C LEU A 17 -2.96 0.37 8.26
N ALA A 18 -2.19 -0.57 8.78
CA ALA A 18 -1.00 -1.10 8.12
C ALA A 18 -1.37 -1.80 6.80
N MET A 19 -2.47 -2.56 6.79
CA MET A 19 -2.98 -3.26 5.61
C MET A 19 -3.42 -2.27 4.53
N ASP A 20 -4.20 -1.27 4.90
CA ASP A 20 -4.65 -0.22 3.99
C ASP A 20 -3.46 0.53 3.37
N ARG A 21 -2.47 0.91 4.17
CA ARG A 21 -1.23 1.51 3.68
C ARG A 21 -0.47 0.61 2.73
N HIS A 22 -0.35 -0.66 3.05
CA HIS A 22 0.35 -1.62 2.20
C HIS A 22 -0.32 -1.73 0.84
N MET A 23 -1.65 -1.81 0.78
CA MET A 23 -2.39 -1.84 -0.48
C MET A 23 -2.17 -0.58 -1.31
N ILE A 24 -2.26 0.59 -0.70
CA ILE A 24 -2.06 1.87 -1.40
C ILE A 24 -0.64 1.99 -1.93
N LEU A 25 0.36 1.62 -1.14
CA LEU A 25 1.76 1.61 -1.59
C LEU A 25 1.96 0.64 -2.76
N ASP A 26 1.35 -0.54 -2.72
CA ASP A 26 1.44 -1.49 -3.82
C ASP A 26 0.84 -0.90 -5.11
N PHE A 27 -0.30 -0.22 -5.03
CA PHE A 27 -0.88 0.49 -6.17
C PHE A 27 0.03 1.59 -6.71
N ILE A 28 0.63 2.41 -5.84
CA ILE A 28 1.53 3.49 -6.23
C ILE A 28 2.76 2.92 -6.93
N TYR A 29 3.40 1.91 -6.35
CA TYR A 29 4.59 1.30 -6.93
C TYR A 29 4.33 0.61 -8.28
N ARG A 30 3.18 -0.06 -8.45
CA ARG A 30 2.81 -0.68 -9.73
C ARG A 30 2.65 0.32 -10.85
N ARG A 31 2.31 1.57 -10.55
CA ARG A 31 2.00 2.62 -11.51
C ARG A 31 3.06 3.70 -11.62
N SER A 32 3.99 3.75 -10.68
CA SER A 32 5.16 4.63 -10.74
C SER A 32 6.29 3.98 -11.56
N HIS A 33 7.18 4.81 -12.09
CA HIS A 33 8.43 4.34 -12.70
C HIS A 33 9.44 3.80 -11.69
N VAL A 34 9.12 3.86 -10.40
CA VAL A 34 9.95 3.33 -9.32
C VAL A 34 9.72 1.83 -9.23
N LYS A 35 10.77 1.04 -9.49
CA LYS A 35 10.70 -0.41 -9.32
C LYS A 35 10.53 -0.77 -7.86
N ARG A 36 9.62 -1.71 -7.57
CA ARG A 36 9.47 -2.28 -6.23
C ARG A 36 10.75 -2.98 -5.81
N PRO A 37 11.06 -3.02 -4.51
CA PRO A 37 12.15 -3.84 -4.00
C PRO A 37 12.05 -5.32 -4.43
N SER A 38 10.84 -5.88 -4.50
CA SER A 38 10.57 -7.24 -4.98
C SER A 38 10.87 -7.48 -6.45
N ASP A 39 10.90 -6.44 -7.28
CA ASP A 39 11.21 -6.53 -8.71
C ASP A 39 12.72 -6.49 -8.97
N ARG A 40 13.50 -6.36 -7.90
CA ARG A 40 14.96 -6.37 -7.88
C ARG A 40 15.40 -7.61 -7.11
N GLY A 41 16.52 -8.18 -7.46
CA GLY A 41 17.02 -9.35 -6.78
C GLY A 41 17.24 -9.11 -5.27
N PRO A 42 17.39 -10.18 -4.47
CA PRO A 42 17.56 -10.11 -3.03
C PRO A 42 18.71 -9.20 -2.56
N GLN A 43 19.73 -9.03 -3.38
CA GLN A 43 20.88 -8.16 -3.12
C GLN A 43 20.54 -6.66 -3.12
N ASP A 44 19.43 -6.28 -3.73
CA ASP A 44 19.01 -4.87 -3.82
C ASP A 44 18.29 -4.37 -2.57
N ILE A 45 17.90 -5.31 -1.68
CA ILE A 45 17.16 -5.01 -0.44
C ILE A 45 18.11 -4.98 0.77
N ALA A 46 19.26 -5.64 0.71
CA ALA A 46 20.16 -5.79 1.84
C ALA A 46 21.05 -4.55 2.05
N PHE A 47 20.65 -3.67 2.95
CA PHE A 47 21.54 -2.67 3.50
C PHE A 47 22.38 -3.29 4.63
N HIS A 48 23.66 -3.53 4.40
CA HIS A 48 24.63 -4.00 5.38
C HIS A 48 24.26 -5.28 6.13
N GLN A 49 24.74 -6.39 5.59
CA GLN A 49 25.06 -7.55 6.42
C GLN A 49 26.48 -7.38 6.99
N PRO A 50 26.73 -7.70 8.26
CA PRO A 50 28.09 -7.84 8.77
C PRO A 50 28.86 -8.83 7.89
N LYS A 51 30.09 -8.51 7.53
CA LYS A 51 30.94 -9.31 6.62
C LYS A 51 31.12 -10.80 7.02
N ALA A 52 30.79 -11.17 8.26
CA ALA A 52 30.95 -12.53 8.78
C ALA A 52 29.92 -13.53 8.24
N ASP A 53 28.73 -13.08 7.78
CA ASP A 53 27.63 -13.97 7.37
C ASP A 53 27.30 -13.93 5.86
N ALA A 54 28.03 -13.13 5.08
CA ALA A 54 27.77 -12.93 3.65
C ALA A 54 27.79 -14.24 2.83
N ALA A 55 28.59 -15.21 3.21
CA ALA A 55 28.69 -16.50 2.52
C ALA A 55 27.49 -17.44 2.81
N ARG A 56 26.79 -17.25 3.94
CA ARG A 56 25.63 -18.09 4.34
C ARG A 56 24.31 -17.55 3.83
N VAL A 57 24.23 -16.25 3.54
CA VAL A 57 23.00 -15.58 3.11
C VAL A 57 22.89 -15.56 1.58
N ALA A 58 23.99 -15.66 0.86
CA ALA A 58 24.00 -15.73 -0.61
C ALA A 58 23.32 -16.99 -1.20
N THR A 59 23.03 -17.98 -0.37
CA THR A 59 22.32 -19.22 -0.79
C THR A 59 20.88 -19.32 -0.31
N ALA A 60 20.38 -18.35 0.44
CA ALA A 60 18.96 -18.26 0.76
C ALA A 60 18.25 -17.53 -0.40
N SER A 61 17.99 -18.26 -1.48
CA SER A 61 17.02 -17.84 -2.47
C SER A 61 15.69 -17.55 -1.74
N TRP A 62 15.19 -16.35 -1.90
CA TRP A 62 13.83 -15.95 -1.48
C TRP A 62 12.79 -16.59 -2.43
N GLU A 63 13.04 -17.79 -2.84
CA GLU A 63 12.02 -18.64 -3.42
C GLU A 63 11.12 -19.10 -2.27
N VAL A 64 10.24 -18.18 -1.83
CA VAL A 64 8.92 -18.67 -1.48
C VAL A 64 8.44 -19.31 -2.76
N PRO A 65 8.16 -20.63 -2.81
CA PRO A 65 7.42 -21.21 -3.91
C PRO A 65 6.03 -20.56 -3.83
N VAL A 66 5.90 -19.41 -4.44
CA VAL A 66 4.60 -18.90 -4.86
C VAL A 66 4.26 -19.83 -6.02
N PRO A 67 3.28 -20.75 -5.87
CA PRO A 67 2.93 -21.64 -6.95
C PRO A 67 2.61 -20.75 -8.14
N GLN A 68 3.41 -20.78 -9.18
CA GLN A 68 3.22 -20.24 -10.55
C GLN A 68 2.08 -19.20 -10.76
N LEU A 69 1.90 -18.29 -9.81
CA LEU A 69 0.98 -17.16 -9.94
C LEU A 69 1.57 -16.02 -10.80
N THR A 70 2.82 -16.18 -11.26
CA THR A 70 3.52 -15.15 -12.03
C THR A 70 2.84 -14.88 -13.38
N GLY A 71 2.31 -15.88 -14.06
CA GLY A 71 1.51 -15.69 -15.28
C GLY A 71 0.15 -15.05 -14.99
N PHE A 72 -0.53 -15.52 -13.96
CA PHE A 72 -1.83 -15.04 -13.55
C PHE A 72 -1.76 -13.58 -13.01
N ALA A 73 -0.72 -13.23 -12.27
CA ALA A 73 -0.53 -11.87 -11.77
C ALA A 73 -0.28 -10.87 -12.92
N ALA A 74 0.45 -11.26 -13.95
CA ALA A 74 0.69 -10.40 -15.11
C ALA A 74 -0.58 -10.21 -15.96
N GLU A 75 -1.41 -11.25 -16.14
CA GLU A 75 -2.70 -11.17 -16.82
C GLU A 75 -3.72 -10.34 -16.03
N VAL A 76 -3.73 -10.49 -14.72
CA VAL A 76 -4.60 -9.71 -13.82
C VAL A 76 -4.19 -8.23 -13.82
N ASP A 77 -2.91 -7.91 -13.79
CA ASP A 77 -2.44 -6.52 -13.87
C ASP A 77 -2.81 -5.84 -15.19
N ALA A 78 -2.85 -6.58 -16.29
CA ALA A 78 -3.28 -6.06 -17.60
C ALA A 78 -4.79 -5.77 -17.67
N ALA A 79 -5.60 -6.42 -16.86
CA ALA A 79 -7.06 -6.31 -16.84
C ALA A 79 -7.59 -5.35 -15.75
N ILE A 80 -6.72 -4.82 -14.87
CA ILE A 80 -7.13 -3.91 -13.80
C ILE A 80 -7.56 -2.56 -14.39
N GLY A 81 -8.78 -2.19 -14.11
CA GLY A 81 -9.38 -0.93 -14.49
C GLY A 81 -10.66 -0.71 -13.69
N SER A 82 -11.55 0.12 -14.18
CA SER A 82 -12.89 0.28 -13.59
C SER A 82 -13.79 1.06 -14.53
N ASN A 83 -15.09 0.83 -14.42
CA ASN A 83 -16.10 1.62 -15.09
C ASN A 83 -17.07 2.21 -14.07
N ALA A 84 -17.54 3.44 -14.35
CA ALA A 84 -18.52 4.13 -13.53
C ALA A 84 -19.49 4.94 -14.39
N TRP A 85 -20.78 4.87 -14.08
CA TRP A 85 -21.79 5.74 -14.68
C TRP A 85 -22.75 6.24 -13.61
N ALA A 86 -23.04 7.53 -13.64
CA ALA A 86 -24.10 8.15 -12.86
C ALA A 86 -25.19 8.68 -13.82
N ILE A 87 -26.43 8.29 -13.59
CA ILE A 87 -27.58 8.70 -14.40
C ILE A 87 -28.54 9.49 -13.51
N ALA A 88 -28.81 10.72 -13.88
CA ALA A 88 -29.77 11.56 -13.15
C ALA A 88 -31.18 10.98 -13.18
N GLY A 89 -31.93 11.16 -12.11
CA GLY A 89 -33.33 10.67 -11.99
C GLY A 89 -34.25 11.17 -13.10
N SER A 90 -34.05 12.38 -13.63
CA SER A 90 -34.78 12.92 -14.75
C SER A 90 -34.63 12.09 -16.05
N ARG A 91 -33.69 11.19 -16.12
CA ARG A 91 -33.38 10.31 -17.28
C ARG A 91 -33.77 8.85 -17.03
N THR A 92 -34.35 8.54 -15.88
CA THR A 92 -34.79 7.19 -15.51
C THR A 92 -36.30 7.09 -15.47
N LYS A 93 -36.85 5.90 -15.69
CA LYS A 93 -38.29 5.67 -15.59
C LYS A 93 -38.84 5.79 -14.16
N SER A 94 -38.01 5.48 -13.18
CA SER A 94 -38.37 5.54 -11.75
C SER A 94 -38.30 6.95 -11.17
N GLY A 95 -37.65 7.89 -11.83
CA GLY A 95 -37.34 9.20 -11.27
C GLY A 95 -36.16 9.19 -10.27
N SER A 96 -35.60 8.02 -9.96
CA SER A 96 -34.48 7.87 -9.05
C SER A 96 -33.13 7.92 -9.81
N ALA A 97 -32.12 8.52 -9.21
CA ALA A 97 -30.76 8.44 -9.75
C ALA A 97 -30.25 6.99 -9.74
N MET A 98 -29.39 6.67 -10.69
CA MET A 98 -28.73 5.36 -10.78
C MET A 98 -27.22 5.54 -10.80
N LEU A 99 -26.52 4.68 -10.06
CA LEU A 99 -25.07 4.61 -10.05
C LEU A 99 -24.63 3.19 -10.45
N PHE A 100 -23.79 3.10 -11.48
CA PHE A 100 -23.10 1.87 -11.84
C PHE A 100 -21.69 1.88 -11.25
N VAL A 101 -21.38 0.86 -10.47
CA VAL A 101 -20.12 0.69 -9.74
C VAL A 101 -19.47 -0.61 -10.22
N ASN A 102 -18.40 -0.51 -10.98
CA ASN A 102 -17.75 -1.68 -11.59
C ASN A 102 -16.24 -1.62 -11.47
N PRO A 103 -15.67 -1.92 -10.30
CA PRO A 103 -14.23 -2.07 -10.13
C PRO A 103 -13.76 -3.38 -10.77
N HIS A 104 -12.74 -3.31 -11.66
CA HIS A 104 -12.09 -4.49 -12.20
C HIS A 104 -10.92 -4.86 -11.28
N GLN A 105 -11.22 -5.58 -10.24
CA GLN A 105 -10.26 -5.99 -9.21
C GLN A 105 -10.09 -7.51 -9.22
N PRO A 106 -8.91 -8.01 -8.79
CA PRO A 106 -8.67 -9.45 -8.74
C PRO A 106 -9.59 -10.15 -7.75
N TRP A 107 -9.96 -11.38 -8.05
CA TRP A 107 -10.78 -12.23 -7.18
C TRP A 107 -10.01 -12.75 -5.96
N TYR A 108 -8.68 -12.64 -5.96
CA TYR A 108 -7.80 -13.14 -4.92
C TYR A 108 -6.67 -12.16 -4.63
N GLY A 109 -6.15 -12.23 -3.40
CA GLY A 109 -4.99 -11.44 -2.97
C GLY A 109 -5.34 -10.04 -2.51
N MET A 110 -4.34 -9.17 -2.49
CA MET A 110 -4.40 -7.83 -1.87
C MET A 110 -5.44 -6.89 -2.50
N GLY A 111 -5.69 -7.02 -3.79
CA GLY A 111 -6.66 -6.18 -4.49
C GLY A 111 -8.10 -6.71 -4.45
N GLN A 112 -8.35 -7.80 -3.75
CA GLN A 112 -9.68 -8.37 -3.65
C GLN A 112 -10.65 -7.43 -2.93
N PHE A 113 -11.84 -7.23 -3.53
CA PHE A 113 -12.95 -6.57 -2.88
C PHE A 113 -13.87 -7.57 -2.17
N HIS A 114 -14.55 -7.08 -1.15
CA HIS A 114 -15.72 -7.75 -0.60
C HIS A 114 -16.85 -6.74 -0.45
N GLU A 115 -18.08 -7.24 -0.60
CA GLU A 115 -19.29 -6.46 -0.43
C GLU A 115 -19.74 -6.51 1.02
N VAL A 116 -20.17 -5.36 1.52
CA VAL A 116 -20.70 -5.24 2.88
C VAL A 116 -21.84 -4.23 2.92
N HIS A 117 -22.77 -4.44 3.85
CA HIS A 117 -23.73 -3.44 4.28
C HIS A 117 -23.51 -3.21 5.77
N VAL A 118 -23.07 -2.01 6.13
CA VAL A 118 -22.80 -1.63 7.52
C VAL A 118 -23.91 -0.70 7.99
N ARG A 119 -24.55 -1.06 9.11
CA ARG A 119 -25.59 -0.25 9.72
C ARG A 119 -25.31 -0.09 11.22
N SER A 120 -25.49 1.13 11.71
CA SER A 120 -25.43 1.47 13.14
C SER A 120 -26.58 2.39 13.49
N ASP A 121 -27.10 2.27 14.70
CA ASP A 121 -28.15 3.17 15.22
C ASP A 121 -27.63 4.60 15.46
N GLU A 122 -26.32 4.82 15.35
CA GLU A 122 -25.67 6.14 15.40
C GLU A 122 -25.62 6.86 14.04
N GLY A 123 -26.42 6.41 13.06
CA GLY A 123 -26.61 7.08 11.78
C GLY A 123 -25.74 6.58 10.62
N LEU A 124 -24.97 5.50 10.82
CA LEU A 124 -24.29 4.87 9.69
C LEU A 124 -25.25 3.88 9.01
N ASN A 125 -25.45 4.05 7.71
CA ASN A 125 -26.20 3.10 6.87
C ASN A 125 -25.61 3.15 5.46
N PHE A 126 -24.59 2.31 5.20
CA PHE A 126 -23.86 2.32 3.95
C PHE A 126 -23.74 0.92 3.37
N SER A 127 -24.13 0.77 2.11
CA SER A 127 -23.97 -0.46 1.33
C SER A 127 -22.92 -0.27 0.23
N GLY A 128 -22.02 -1.21 0.11
CA GLY A 128 -20.98 -1.10 -0.92
C GLY A 128 -19.90 -2.14 -0.80
N ALA A 129 -18.72 -1.77 -1.25
CA ALA A 129 -17.57 -2.67 -1.27
C ALA A 129 -16.30 -1.94 -0.82
N CYS A 130 -15.34 -2.72 -0.36
CA CYS A 130 -14.00 -2.24 -0.02
C CYS A 130 -12.95 -3.31 -0.28
N PHE A 131 -11.70 -2.91 -0.31
CA PHE A 131 -10.60 -3.86 -0.28
C PHE A 131 -10.66 -4.71 0.99
N PHE A 132 -10.28 -5.98 0.84
CA PHE A 132 -10.26 -6.90 1.96
C PHE A 132 -9.36 -6.37 3.08
N GLY A 133 -9.93 -6.26 4.28
CA GLY A 133 -9.24 -5.72 5.46
C GLY A 133 -9.48 -4.22 5.74
N ASN A 134 -10.19 -3.50 4.89
CA ASN A 134 -10.62 -2.14 5.22
C ASN A 134 -11.73 -2.15 6.27
N PRO A 135 -11.75 -1.15 7.18
CA PRO A 135 -12.70 -1.13 8.29
C PRO A 135 -14.13 -0.73 7.88
N PHE A 136 -14.29 -0.10 6.71
CA PHE A 136 -15.59 0.36 6.19
C PHE A 136 -15.58 0.37 4.66
N PRO A 137 -16.79 0.38 4.02
CA PRO A 137 -16.89 0.46 2.57
C PRO A 137 -16.24 1.73 2.02
N THR A 138 -15.57 1.62 0.87
CA THR A 138 -14.90 2.75 0.21
C THR A 138 -15.62 3.20 -1.05
N ILE A 139 -16.44 2.34 -1.64
CA ILE A 139 -17.32 2.62 -2.79
C ILE A 139 -18.70 2.08 -2.50
N GLY A 140 -19.74 2.72 -3.02
CA GLY A 140 -21.12 2.30 -2.80
C GLY A 140 -22.05 3.48 -2.56
N HIS A 141 -23.01 3.32 -1.66
CA HIS A 141 -24.02 4.35 -1.39
C HIS A 141 -24.59 4.25 0.03
N ASN A 142 -25.03 5.38 0.53
CA ASN A 142 -26.01 5.50 1.62
C ASN A 142 -27.38 5.92 1.04
N GLU A 143 -28.28 6.38 1.89
CA GLU A 143 -29.62 6.83 1.48
C GLU A 143 -29.62 8.13 0.66
N HIS A 144 -28.53 8.90 0.71
CA HIS A 144 -28.44 10.26 0.17
C HIS A 144 -27.46 10.36 -1.00
N LEU A 145 -26.38 9.63 -0.97
CA LEU A 145 -25.23 9.74 -1.89
C LEU A 145 -24.71 8.37 -2.29
N GLY A 146 -24.18 8.31 -3.50
CA GLY A 146 -23.42 7.17 -3.96
C GLY A 146 -22.19 7.62 -4.75
N TRP A 147 -21.10 6.87 -4.63
CA TRP A 147 -19.88 7.13 -5.38
C TRP A 147 -19.08 5.86 -5.65
N THR A 148 -18.18 5.97 -6.60
CA THR A 148 -17.19 4.95 -6.94
C THR A 148 -15.92 5.62 -7.42
N TYR A 149 -14.86 4.85 -7.47
CA TYR A 149 -13.57 5.30 -8.01
C TYR A 149 -13.22 4.52 -9.27
N THR A 150 -12.64 5.21 -10.22
CA THR A 150 -11.89 4.59 -11.30
C THR A 150 -10.41 4.85 -11.10
N VAL A 151 -9.57 4.04 -11.73
CA VAL A 151 -8.14 4.22 -11.62
C VAL A 151 -7.72 5.46 -12.41
N ASN A 152 -6.96 6.33 -11.76
CA ASN A 152 -6.20 7.39 -12.40
C ASN A 152 -4.68 7.12 -12.21
N SER A 153 -3.85 7.96 -12.80
CA SER A 153 -2.39 7.86 -12.69
C SER A 153 -1.80 9.24 -12.39
N PRO A 154 -2.14 9.83 -11.23
CA PRO A 154 -1.52 11.07 -10.82
C PRO A 154 -0.05 10.84 -10.51
N ASP A 155 0.77 11.85 -10.68
CA ASP A 155 2.16 11.85 -10.25
C ASP A 155 2.21 12.06 -8.73
N VAL A 156 2.36 10.97 -8.00
CA VAL A 156 2.29 10.95 -6.52
C VAL A 156 3.57 10.41 -5.88
N ALA A 157 4.59 10.09 -6.66
CA ALA A 157 5.83 9.53 -6.13
C ALA A 157 7.05 9.98 -6.92
N ASP A 158 8.04 10.47 -6.21
CA ASP A 158 9.35 10.84 -6.74
C ASP A 158 10.44 9.90 -6.25
N ALA A 159 11.44 9.69 -7.08
CA ALA A 159 12.63 8.90 -6.74
C ALA A 159 13.89 9.78 -6.80
N TRP A 160 14.70 9.69 -5.78
CA TRP A 160 15.87 10.52 -5.57
C TRP A 160 17.13 9.67 -5.46
N ARG A 161 18.17 9.98 -6.27
CA ARG A 161 19.50 9.43 -6.03
C ARG A 161 20.15 10.15 -4.86
N VAL A 162 20.54 9.39 -3.85
CA VAL A 162 21.23 9.91 -2.66
C VAL A 162 22.59 9.21 -2.50
N THR A 163 23.64 9.99 -2.24
CA THR A 163 25.00 9.49 -2.19
C THR A 163 25.52 9.54 -0.75
N PHE A 164 25.96 8.38 -0.25
CA PHE A 164 26.60 8.19 1.05
C PHE A 164 28.08 7.86 0.80
N ASP A 165 28.93 8.86 0.68
CA ASP A 165 30.32 8.70 0.27
C ASP A 165 31.34 9.15 1.34
N ASP A 166 30.89 9.37 2.58
CA ASP A 166 31.76 9.68 3.72
C ASP A 166 31.94 8.42 4.61
N PRO A 167 33.07 7.71 4.52
CA PRO A 167 33.30 6.52 5.32
C PRO A 167 33.38 6.77 6.83
N ALA A 168 33.72 7.99 7.24
CA ALA A 168 33.77 8.39 8.65
C ALA A 168 32.37 8.65 9.22
N ARG A 169 31.42 8.96 8.38
CA ARG A 169 30.03 9.25 8.73
C ARG A 169 29.05 8.48 7.83
N PRO A 170 28.91 7.17 7.99
CA PRO A 170 28.19 6.28 7.05
C PRO A 170 26.68 6.54 6.94
N LEU A 171 26.10 7.36 7.83
CA LEU A 171 24.70 7.80 7.77
C LEU A 171 24.54 9.18 7.13
N HIS A 172 25.62 9.85 6.74
CA HIS A 172 25.54 11.16 6.11
C HIS A 172 25.53 11.03 4.58
N TYR A 173 24.57 11.69 3.96
CA TYR A 173 24.40 11.74 2.51
C TYR A 173 24.54 13.16 1.98
N ARG A 174 24.98 13.29 0.74
CA ARG A 174 25.13 14.58 0.07
C ARG A 174 23.78 15.24 -0.20
N PHE A 175 23.67 16.50 0.14
CA PHE A 175 22.50 17.33 -0.15
C PHE A 175 22.92 18.80 -0.24
N ASP A 176 22.64 19.45 -1.38
CA ASP A 176 22.84 20.88 -1.61
C ASP A 176 24.24 21.41 -1.20
N GLY A 177 25.29 20.71 -1.65
CA GLY A 177 26.68 21.07 -1.36
C GLY A 177 27.18 20.74 0.05
N ALA A 178 26.31 20.17 0.90
CA ALA A 178 26.62 19.79 2.28
C ALA A 178 26.28 18.29 2.51
N TYR A 179 26.31 17.91 3.78
CA TYR A 179 25.87 16.59 4.22
C TYR A 179 24.68 16.71 5.18
N ARG A 180 23.73 15.78 5.04
CA ARG A 180 22.65 15.57 5.99
C ARG A 180 22.68 14.17 6.54
N GLU A 181 22.19 14.00 7.77
CA GLU A 181 22.13 12.70 8.42
C GLU A 181 20.82 11.97 8.06
N ALA A 182 20.93 10.70 7.71
CA ALA A 182 19.80 9.79 7.52
C ALA A 182 19.43 9.12 8.85
N THR A 183 18.16 8.86 9.04
CA THR A 183 17.69 8.02 10.14
C THR A 183 17.85 6.54 9.79
N GLN A 184 18.35 5.74 10.73
CA GLN A 184 18.47 4.30 10.59
C GLN A 184 17.79 3.60 11.76
N TRP A 185 17.12 2.47 11.49
CA TRP A 185 16.57 1.59 12.52
C TRP A 185 16.62 0.14 12.06
N THR A 186 16.47 -0.78 13.01
CA THR A 186 16.47 -2.23 12.74
C THR A 186 15.18 -2.83 13.26
N GLU A 187 14.53 -3.64 12.42
CA GLU A 187 13.38 -4.47 12.78
C GLU A 187 13.74 -5.94 12.65
N THR A 188 13.22 -6.76 13.54
CA THR A 188 13.40 -8.21 13.47
C THR A 188 12.17 -8.84 12.84
N LEU A 189 12.36 -9.48 11.70
CA LEU A 189 11.31 -10.23 11.01
C LEU A 189 11.42 -11.71 11.36
N THR A 190 10.31 -12.33 11.74
CA THR A 190 10.21 -13.78 11.87
C THR A 190 9.81 -14.36 10.52
N VAL A 191 10.69 -15.13 9.90
CA VAL A 191 10.48 -15.75 8.60
C VAL A 191 10.42 -17.26 8.73
N HIS A 192 9.56 -17.90 7.92
CA HIS A 192 9.53 -19.36 7.83
C HIS A 192 10.57 -19.83 6.81
N GLN A 193 11.57 -20.56 7.28
CA GLN A 193 12.64 -21.10 6.44
C GLN A 193 12.84 -22.59 6.74
N ALA A 194 12.77 -23.43 5.71
CA ALA A 194 12.98 -24.87 5.81
C ALA A 194 12.16 -25.58 6.92
N GLY A 195 10.93 -25.13 7.20
CA GLY A 195 10.06 -25.71 8.21
C GLY A 195 10.16 -25.05 9.60
N GLU A 196 11.12 -24.16 9.81
CA GLU A 196 11.36 -23.47 11.07
C GLU A 196 11.08 -21.97 10.99
N LEU A 197 10.79 -21.36 12.14
CA LEU A 197 10.69 -19.90 12.26
C LEU A 197 12.06 -19.35 12.67
N VAL A 198 12.60 -18.50 11.81
CA VAL A 198 13.92 -17.88 11.99
C VAL A 198 13.77 -16.38 12.11
N GLU A 199 14.40 -15.77 13.11
CA GLU A 199 14.48 -14.33 13.25
C GLU A 199 15.53 -13.73 12.30
N ARG A 200 15.13 -12.69 11.58
CA ARG A 200 15.97 -11.95 10.63
C ARG A 200 15.95 -10.47 10.97
N PRO A 201 17.04 -9.91 11.52
CA PRO A 201 17.15 -8.47 11.68
C PRO A 201 17.32 -7.81 10.31
N MET A 202 16.52 -6.79 10.03
CA MET A 202 16.58 -5.98 8.82
C MET A 202 16.80 -4.52 9.20
N THR A 203 17.80 -3.90 8.60
CA THR A 203 18.14 -2.50 8.84
C THR A 203 17.58 -1.64 7.72
N PHE A 204 16.83 -0.61 8.11
CA PHE A 204 16.19 0.35 7.23
C PHE A 204 16.83 1.71 7.39
N ARG A 205 16.77 2.51 6.34
CA ARG A 205 17.20 3.91 6.33
C ARG A 205 16.15 4.80 5.69
N LYS A 206 16.03 6.03 6.17
CA LYS A 206 15.28 7.09 5.49
C LYS A 206 16.06 8.39 5.47
N THR A 207 15.92 9.13 4.40
CA THR A 207 16.41 10.49 4.22
C THR A 207 15.24 11.47 4.39
N HIS A 208 15.47 12.76 4.23
CA HIS A 208 14.40 13.76 4.17
C HIS A 208 13.50 13.58 2.92
N HIS A 209 13.99 12.92 1.87
CA HIS A 209 13.19 12.55 0.71
C HIS A 209 12.26 11.36 0.98
N GLY A 210 12.52 10.57 2.03
CA GLY A 210 11.74 9.38 2.36
C GLY A 210 12.61 8.13 2.54
N PRO A 211 11.99 6.93 2.60
CA PRO A 211 12.70 5.68 2.77
C PRO A 211 13.61 5.36 1.60
N ILE A 212 14.74 4.74 1.90
CA ILE A 212 15.61 4.16 0.89
C ILE A 212 15.06 2.80 0.49
N VAL A 213 14.78 2.64 -0.81
CA VAL A 213 14.11 1.45 -1.35
C VAL A 213 15.03 0.57 -2.19
N SER A 214 16.19 1.08 -2.60
CA SER A 214 17.17 0.28 -3.34
C SER A 214 18.57 0.87 -3.30
N LYS A 215 19.53 0.03 -3.66
CA LYS A 215 20.95 0.36 -3.82
C LYS A 215 21.32 0.30 -5.30
N GLU A 216 21.91 1.36 -5.86
CA GLU A 216 22.45 1.35 -7.22
C GLU A 216 23.91 0.84 -7.24
N ASN A 217 24.73 1.33 -6.30
CA ASN A 217 26.10 0.92 -6.10
C ASN A 217 26.53 1.12 -4.63
N ASP A 218 27.80 1.00 -4.30
CA ASP A 218 28.26 1.00 -2.90
C ASP A 218 28.02 2.31 -2.15
N THR A 219 27.86 3.41 -2.86
CA THR A 219 27.63 4.73 -2.26
C THR A 219 26.31 5.36 -2.67
N THR A 220 25.67 4.88 -3.74
CA THR A 220 24.45 5.50 -4.30
C THR A 220 23.23 4.63 -4.03
N PHE A 221 22.21 5.26 -3.51
CA PHE A 221 20.94 4.64 -3.13
C PHE A 221 19.77 5.41 -3.70
N ILE A 222 18.62 4.78 -3.79
CA ILE A 222 17.35 5.42 -4.20
C ILE A 222 16.46 5.61 -2.99
N ALA A 223 16.18 6.85 -2.69
CA ALA A 223 15.12 7.24 -1.75
C ALA A 223 13.83 7.53 -2.53
N VAL A 224 12.68 7.24 -1.94
CA VAL A 224 11.37 7.48 -2.56
C VAL A 224 10.52 8.35 -1.66
N GLN A 225 9.99 9.41 -2.24
CA GLN A 225 8.97 10.24 -1.63
C GLN A 225 7.61 9.87 -2.23
N VAL A 226 6.65 9.60 -1.38
CA VAL A 226 5.27 9.30 -1.79
C VAL A 226 4.35 10.28 -1.09
N ALA A 227 3.52 10.97 -1.84
CA ALA A 227 2.53 11.90 -1.30
C ALA A 227 1.61 11.18 -0.31
N GLY A 228 1.38 11.77 0.86
CA GLY A 228 0.52 11.21 1.89
C GLY A 228 1.03 9.92 2.57
N LEU A 229 2.28 9.50 2.34
CA LEU A 229 2.82 8.25 2.92
C LEU A 229 2.69 8.18 4.44
N PHE A 230 2.87 9.30 5.12
CA PHE A 230 2.80 9.39 6.58
C PHE A 230 1.51 10.04 7.08
N ASP A 231 0.57 10.31 6.18
CA ASP A 231 -0.72 10.90 6.50
C ASP A 231 -1.74 9.82 6.88
N LEU A 232 -2.48 10.04 7.96
CA LEU A 232 -3.57 9.17 8.43
C LEU A 232 -4.95 9.75 8.16
N ASN A 233 -5.05 10.98 7.65
CA ASN A 233 -6.31 11.68 7.40
C ASN A 233 -7.23 10.91 6.45
N ARG A 234 -6.67 10.01 5.66
CA ARG A 234 -7.44 9.15 4.77
C ARG A 234 -8.50 8.30 5.48
N VAL A 235 -8.23 7.89 6.72
CA VAL A 235 -9.19 7.11 7.52
C VAL A 235 -10.35 8.02 7.93
N ASP A 236 -10.04 9.22 8.41
CA ASP A 236 -11.05 10.22 8.77
C ASP A 236 -11.85 10.66 7.55
N GLN A 237 -11.16 10.91 6.41
CA GLN A 237 -11.80 11.18 5.13
C GLN A 237 -12.84 10.10 4.76
N GLY A 238 -12.44 8.83 4.77
CA GLY A 238 -13.33 7.73 4.42
C GLY A 238 -14.51 7.61 5.39
N TRP A 239 -14.27 7.80 6.68
CA TRP A 239 -15.29 7.77 7.71
C TRP A 239 -16.33 8.89 7.53
N ASP A 240 -15.88 10.10 7.26
CA ASP A 240 -16.77 11.24 7.04
C ASP A 240 -17.52 11.12 5.71
N MET A 241 -16.88 10.59 4.67
CA MET A 241 -17.52 10.33 3.39
C MET A 241 -18.72 9.39 3.52
N VAL A 242 -18.58 8.25 4.22
CA VAL A 242 -19.66 7.24 4.34
C VAL A 242 -20.84 7.75 5.17
N ARG A 243 -20.64 8.79 5.98
CA ARG A 243 -21.66 9.43 6.82
C ARG A 243 -22.28 10.67 6.18
N ALA A 244 -21.69 11.21 5.12
CA ALA A 244 -22.18 12.41 4.46
C ALA A 244 -23.62 12.22 3.96
N THR A 245 -24.48 13.21 4.21
CA THR A 245 -25.90 13.20 3.83
C THR A 245 -26.18 14.09 2.61
N ASN A 246 -25.20 14.86 2.17
CA ASN A 246 -25.29 15.73 1.00
C ASN A 246 -23.92 15.95 0.36
N PHE A 247 -23.95 16.49 -0.87
CA PHE A 247 -22.72 16.69 -1.64
C PHE A 247 -21.72 17.66 -0.99
N ALA A 248 -22.21 18.67 -0.24
CA ALA A 248 -21.32 19.63 0.43
C ALA A 248 -20.52 18.96 1.55
N GLU A 249 -21.15 18.14 2.35
CA GLU A 249 -20.49 17.34 3.40
C GLU A 249 -19.50 16.34 2.80
N TRP A 250 -19.91 15.62 1.75
CA TRP A 250 -19.03 14.68 1.05
C TRP A 250 -17.79 15.39 0.48
N ARG A 251 -18.00 16.56 -0.15
CA ARG A 251 -16.90 17.35 -0.69
C ARG A 251 -15.97 17.88 0.41
N ALA A 252 -16.51 18.27 1.56
CA ALA A 252 -15.72 18.68 2.72
C ALA A 252 -14.86 17.51 3.23
N ALA A 253 -15.43 16.31 3.35
CA ALA A 253 -14.71 15.11 3.71
C ALA A 253 -13.55 14.81 2.74
N MET A 254 -13.73 15.03 1.44
CA MET A 254 -12.66 14.87 0.43
C MET A 254 -11.50 15.86 0.56
N SER A 255 -11.61 16.86 1.42
CA SER A 255 -10.59 17.91 1.61
C SER A 255 -9.65 17.63 2.80
N HIS A 256 -9.84 16.51 3.51
CA HIS A 256 -8.96 16.08 4.62
C HIS A 256 -7.55 15.76 4.16
#